data_7c92e0bd9f57b5bc40bcdc5048757866
#
_entry.id   7c92e0bd9f57b5bc40bcdc5048757866
#
_cell.length_a   1.000
_cell.length_b   1.000
_cell.length_c   1.000
_cell.angle_alpha   90.00
_cell.angle_beta   90.00
_cell.angle_gamma   90.00
#
_symmetry.space_group_name_H-M   'P 1'
#
loop_
_entity.id
_entity.type
_entity.pdbx_description
1 polymer ?
#
loop_
_entity_poly.entity_id
_entity_poly.type
_entity_poly.pdbx_seq_one_letter_code
_entity_poly.pdbx_strand_id
1 'polypeptide(L)'
;VLAPVIRGQKGEYRDLFEDLRKQGFVRARVDGNIVMLSEDLSLDRQMRHNIEIVVDRLVAGPNIRSRLAESVDTALFVGKGSLIVAVGEGGKAEGGRGKEDDGSDLPPSALPLRPSKRRAASTQPGDIVLSAHFACTDCGLSFEEPTPQLFSFNSPQGMCLECDGLGEFFSFDPQRLVSAPEKSFTQGCIELIGPWKDLGRWRRHIYRGVAETMERKLELPDGTLLETPWQDLANEHRRIWLWGTGDEHITFTWRAGKAAQKYGGTFEGIIPDLLDKYRSSKSSMQIKQLEKYMSIIGCPDCHGERLNPQARAVTINTASPKLADRPERSLPEVCRLAICDAAEFFADLQLEGNHALIAKEVLKEVRGRLGFLKNVGLDYLTLNRTAPTLSGGESQRIRLA
;
A
#
# COMPACT_ATOMS: atom_id res chain seq x y z
N VAL A 1 7.27 4.18 -22.64
CA VAL A 1 6.90 2.75 -22.56
C VAL A 1 8.02 2.01 -21.87
N LEU A 2 7.69 1.21 -20.86
CA LEU A 2 8.64 0.47 -20.05
C LEU A 2 8.29 -1.02 -20.08
N ALA A 3 9.32 -1.87 -20.02
CA ALA A 3 9.18 -3.32 -19.88
C ALA A 3 9.67 -3.75 -18.50
N PRO A 4 8.84 -4.32 -17.62
CA PRO A 4 9.28 -4.82 -16.33
C PRO A 4 10.07 -6.11 -16.50
N VAL A 5 11.29 -6.16 -15.90
CA VAL A 5 12.19 -7.33 -15.98
C VAL A 5 12.43 -7.95 -14.61
N ILE A 6 12.65 -7.13 -13.58
CA ILE A 6 12.85 -7.56 -12.20
C ILE A 6 11.88 -6.84 -11.29
N ARG A 7 11.25 -7.57 -10.37
CA ARG A 7 10.31 -7.02 -9.41
C ARG A 7 10.58 -7.55 -8.00
N GLY A 8 10.94 -6.65 -7.10
CA GLY A 8 11.12 -6.94 -5.68
C GLY A 8 12.12 -8.04 -5.35
N GLN A 9 13.09 -8.32 -6.22
CA GLN A 9 14.08 -9.36 -6.02
C GLN A 9 15.42 -8.78 -5.58
N LYS A 10 16.15 -9.51 -4.74
CA LYS A 10 17.51 -9.17 -4.33
C LYS A 10 18.50 -9.58 -5.39
N GLY A 11 19.50 -8.77 -5.65
CA GLY A 11 20.56 -9.10 -6.60
C GLY A 11 21.35 -7.87 -7.04
N GLU A 12 22.53 -8.12 -7.57
CA GLU A 12 23.43 -7.09 -8.10
C GLU A 12 23.15 -6.75 -9.58
N TYR A 13 22.61 -7.70 -10.32
CA TYR A 13 22.10 -7.59 -11.69
C TYR A 13 23.08 -7.09 -12.76
N ARG A 14 24.40 -7.20 -12.55
CA ARG A 14 25.43 -6.79 -13.54
C ARG A 14 25.25 -7.49 -14.88
N ASP A 15 25.15 -8.82 -14.85
CA ASP A 15 25.00 -9.64 -16.07
C ASP A 15 23.72 -9.28 -16.83
N LEU A 16 22.63 -9.02 -16.10
CA LEU A 16 21.36 -8.58 -16.69
C LEU A 16 21.53 -7.24 -17.42
N PHE A 17 22.17 -6.27 -16.80
CA PHE A 17 22.40 -4.96 -17.41
C PHE A 17 23.32 -5.05 -18.64
N GLU A 18 24.33 -5.93 -18.60
CA GLU A 18 25.20 -6.19 -19.74
C GLU A 18 24.44 -6.82 -20.91
N ASP A 19 23.59 -7.81 -20.65
CA ASP A 19 22.78 -8.47 -21.68
C ASP A 19 21.74 -7.51 -22.29
N LEU A 20 21.10 -6.69 -21.49
CA LEU A 20 20.16 -5.67 -21.97
C LEU A 20 20.85 -4.61 -22.83
N ARG A 21 22.08 -4.23 -22.49
CA ARG A 21 22.90 -3.33 -23.29
C ARG A 21 23.29 -3.96 -24.63
N LYS A 22 23.66 -5.25 -24.64
CA LYS A 22 23.94 -6.00 -25.90
C LYS A 22 22.71 -6.08 -26.81
N GLN A 23 21.48 -6.06 -26.22
CA GLN A 23 20.23 -6.02 -26.95
C GLN A 23 19.88 -4.60 -27.45
N GLY A 24 20.71 -3.59 -27.16
CA GLY A 24 20.54 -2.21 -27.65
C GLY A 24 19.75 -1.29 -26.72
N PHE A 25 19.37 -1.72 -25.52
CA PHE A 25 18.74 -0.83 -24.56
C PHE A 25 19.77 0.09 -23.89
N VAL A 26 19.38 1.36 -23.70
CA VAL A 26 20.29 2.40 -23.20
C VAL A 26 19.94 2.83 -21.79
N ARG A 27 18.68 2.67 -21.37
CA ARG A 27 18.16 3.18 -20.10
C ARG A 27 17.28 2.16 -19.41
N ALA A 28 17.34 2.17 -18.08
CA ALA A 28 16.41 1.44 -17.23
C ALA A 28 15.85 2.39 -16.17
N ARG A 29 14.67 2.07 -15.65
CA ARG A 29 14.17 2.64 -14.42
C ARG A 29 14.45 1.64 -13.31
N VAL A 30 15.29 2.02 -12.35
CA VAL A 30 15.66 1.21 -11.20
C VAL A 30 15.11 1.87 -9.95
N ASP A 31 14.27 1.16 -9.21
CA ASP A 31 13.63 1.64 -7.99
C ASP A 31 12.97 3.03 -8.16
N GLY A 32 12.35 3.23 -9.32
CA GLY A 32 11.68 4.48 -9.68
C GLY A 32 12.55 5.55 -10.34
N ASN A 33 13.88 5.40 -10.35
CA ASN A 33 14.81 6.36 -10.94
C ASN A 33 15.31 5.91 -12.31
N ILE A 34 15.31 6.81 -13.30
CA ILE A 34 15.86 6.49 -14.63
C ILE A 34 17.37 6.58 -14.58
N VAL A 35 18.04 5.47 -14.91
CA VAL A 35 19.49 5.34 -14.96
C VAL A 35 19.95 4.92 -16.38
N MET A 36 21.19 5.29 -16.73
CA MET A 36 21.83 4.81 -17.96
C MET A 36 22.41 3.42 -17.70
N LEU A 37 22.26 2.51 -18.67
CA LEU A 37 22.88 1.19 -18.63
C LEU A 37 24.37 1.35 -18.98
N SER A 38 25.21 1.62 -17.98
CA SER A 38 26.67 1.73 -18.11
C SER A 38 27.35 0.44 -17.67
N GLU A 39 28.66 0.29 -18.01
CA GLU A 39 29.46 -0.89 -17.65
C GLU A 39 29.63 -1.04 -16.13
N ASP A 40 29.59 0.07 -15.39
CA ASP A 40 29.81 0.08 -13.94
C ASP A 40 28.54 0.05 -13.13
N LEU A 41 27.36 -0.14 -13.78
CA LEU A 41 26.09 -0.17 -13.06
C LEU A 41 25.96 -1.47 -12.28
N SER A 42 26.01 -1.35 -10.96
CA SER A 42 25.75 -2.48 -10.05
C SER A 42 24.84 -2.03 -8.91
N LEU A 43 23.95 -2.90 -8.50
CA LEU A 43 22.99 -2.62 -7.42
C LEU A 43 23.42 -3.32 -6.13
N ASP A 44 22.88 -2.88 -5.00
CA ASP A 44 23.16 -3.51 -3.72
C ASP A 44 22.55 -4.91 -3.65
N ARG A 45 23.41 -5.93 -3.55
CA ARG A 45 23.02 -7.35 -3.49
C ARG A 45 22.06 -7.68 -2.33
N GLN A 46 22.06 -6.89 -1.26
CA GLN A 46 21.24 -7.12 -0.08
C GLN A 46 19.85 -6.46 -0.18
N MET A 47 19.72 -5.48 -1.05
CA MET A 47 18.45 -4.77 -1.27
C MET A 47 17.58 -5.45 -2.32
N ARG A 48 16.29 -5.21 -2.26
CA ARG A 48 15.32 -5.64 -3.27
C ARG A 48 15.16 -4.53 -4.28
N HIS A 49 15.23 -4.89 -5.56
CA HIS A 49 15.16 -3.93 -6.65
C HIS A 49 13.99 -4.23 -7.58
N ASN A 50 13.44 -3.15 -8.15
CA ASN A 50 12.53 -3.18 -9.29
C ASN A 50 13.29 -2.61 -10.49
N ILE A 51 13.35 -3.37 -11.59
CA ILE A 51 14.06 -2.96 -12.79
C ILE A 51 13.10 -3.03 -13.97
N GLU A 52 12.84 -1.87 -14.59
CA GLU A 52 12.06 -1.77 -15.82
C GLU A 52 12.91 -1.13 -16.92
N ILE A 53 12.88 -1.74 -18.10
CA ILE A 53 13.63 -1.25 -19.25
C ILE A 53 12.86 -0.16 -19.96
N VAL A 54 13.51 0.95 -20.23
CA VAL A 54 12.92 2.04 -21.05
C VAL A 54 13.01 1.63 -22.51
N VAL A 55 11.89 1.15 -23.07
CA VAL A 55 11.81 0.70 -24.45
C VAL A 55 11.76 1.92 -25.38
N ASP A 56 10.88 2.85 -25.12
CA ASP A 56 10.77 4.10 -25.91
C ASP A 56 10.23 5.26 -25.08
N ARG A 57 10.52 6.48 -25.54
CA ARG A 57 10.02 7.74 -25.00
C ARG A 57 9.27 8.47 -26.09
N LEU A 58 7.96 8.46 -25.99
CA LEU A 58 7.06 9.02 -27.01
C LEU A 58 6.40 10.31 -26.49
N VAL A 59 6.22 11.26 -27.37
CA VAL A 59 5.39 12.43 -27.12
C VAL A 59 4.03 12.20 -27.78
N ALA A 60 2.95 12.35 -27.01
CA ALA A 60 1.59 12.16 -27.51
C ALA A 60 1.30 13.09 -28.71
N GLY A 61 0.85 12.51 -29.81
CA GLY A 61 0.57 13.25 -31.03
C GLY A 61 -0.10 12.37 -32.10
N PRO A 62 -0.66 12.96 -33.20
CA PRO A 62 -1.45 12.21 -34.17
C PRO A 62 -0.68 11.14 -34.94
N ASN A 63 0.62 11.26 -35.10
CA ASN A 63 1.43 10.39 -35.97
C ASN A 63 2.29 9.34 -35.21
N ILE A 64 2.02 9.08 -33.92
CA ILE A 64 2.84 8.16 -33.12
C ILE A 64 2.39 6.71 -33.19
N ARG A 65 1.26 6.40 -33.84
CA ARG A 65 0.60 5.09 -33.75
C ARG A 65 1.49 3.93 -34.16
N SER A 66 2.23 4.05 -35.28
CA SER A 66 3.11 3.00 -35.77
C SER A 66 4.26 2.75 -34.79
N ARG A 67 4.95 3.82 -34.38
CA ARG A 67 6.06 3.72 -33.43
C ARG A 67 5.62 3.24 -32.04
N LEU A 68 4.42 3.66 -31.61
CA LEU A 68 3.84 3.16 -30.35
C LEU A 68 3.56 1.66 -30.43
N ALA A 69 3.03 1.14 -31.56
CA ALA A 69 2.77 -0.28 -31.73
C ALA A 69 4.06 -1.09 -31.64
N GLU A 70 5.13 -0.68 -32.36
CA GLU A 70 6.44 -1.32 -32.29
C GLU A 70 7.03 -1.31 -30.88
N SER A 71 6.88 -0.18 -30.17
CA SER A 71 7.34 -0.04 -28.77
C SER A 71 6.55 -0.94 -27.82
N VAL A 72 5.24 -1.08 -28.03
CA VAL A 72 4.36 -1.97 -27.26
C VAL A 72 4.75 -3.44 -27.49
N ASP A 73 4.91 -3.86 -28.74
CA ASP A 73 5.31 -5.23 -29.08
C ASP A 73 6.68 -5.58 -28.47
N THR A 74 7.63 -4.68 -28.57
CA THR A 74 8.95 -4.84 -27.95
C THR A 74 8.84 -4.92 -26.42
N ALA A 75 8.04 -4.04 -25.80
CA ALA A 75 7.87 -4.03 -24.36
C ALA A 75 7.18 -5.30 -23.85
N LEU A 76 6.16 -5.79 -24.56
CA LEU A 76 5.49 -7.06 -24.22
C LEU A 76 6.43 -8.26 -24.37
N PHE A 77 7.28 -8.25 -25.39
CA PHE A 77 8.27 -9.33 -25.57
C PHE A 77 9.30 -9.35 -24.42
N VAL A 78 9.91 -8.21 -24.11
CA VAL A 78 10.91 -8.08 -23.03
C VAL A 78 10.30 -8.29 -21.65
N GLY A 79 9.11 -7.73 -21.42
CA GLY A 79 8.35 -7.79 -20.15
C GLY A 79 7.49 -9.06 -20.02
N LYS A 80 7.71 -10.10 -20.89
CA LYS A 80 6.98 -11.39 -20.83
C LYS A 80 5.45 -11.21 -20.75
N GLY A 81 4.91 -10.40 -21.64
CA GLY A 81 3.47 -10.13 -21.71
C GLY A 81 2.98 -8.99 -20.82
N SER A 82 3.87 -8.27 -20.16
CA SER A 82 3.54 -7.10 -19.34
C SER A 82 4.29 -5.87 -19.83
N LEU A 83 3.64 -4.71 -19.77
CA LEU A 83 4.28 -3.42 -20.05
C LEU A 83 3.74 -2.34 -19.10
N ILE A 84 4.49 -1.26 -18.96
CA ILE A 84 4.12 -0.10 -18.15
C ILE A 84 4.16 1.14 -19.05
N VAL A 85 3.10 1.94 -19.01
CA VAL A 85 3.09 3.27 -19.60
C VAL A 85 3.28 4.28 -18.46
N ALA A 86 4.47 4.85 -18.37
CA ALA A 86 4.74 5.94 -17.45
C ALA A 86 4.35 7.26 -18.12
N VAL A 87 3.37 7.97 -17.54
CA VAL A 87 2.91 9.27 -18.02
C VAL A 87 3.70 10.35 -17.26
N GLY A 88 4.61 11.04 -17.95
CA GLY A 88 5.32 12.19 -17.42
C GLY A 88 4.71 13.49 -17.93
N GLU A 89 4.63 14.52 -17.11
CA GLU A 89 4.40 15.88 -17.58
C GLU A 89 5.57 16.27 -18.48
N GLY A 90 5.26 16.81 -19.67
CA GLY A 90 6.25 17.14 -20.69
C GLY A 90 7.34 18.09 -20.20
N GLY A 91 8.43 17.52 -19.70
CA GLY A 91 9.61 18.24 -19.29
C GLY A 91 10.31 18.83 -20.51
N LYS A 92 10.51 20.13 -20.52
CA LYS A 92 11.38 20.85 -21.45
C LYS A 92 12.75 20.16 -21.49
N ALA A 93 13.28 20.00 -22.70
CA ALA A 93 14.61 19.49 -22.93
C ALA A 93 15.64 20.30 -22.09
N GLU A 94 16.25 19.66 -21.11
CA GLU A 94 17.39 20.25 -20.40
C GLU A 94 18.64 20.15 -21.28
N GLY A 95 18.92 21.26 -21.91
CA GLY A 95 20.26 21.57 -22.36
C GLY A 95 20.70 22.87 -21.66
N GLY A 96 21.77 22.80 -20.91
CA GLY A 96 22.52 23.99 -20.53
C GLY A 96 22.79 24.22 -19.05
N ARG A 97 24.01 23.85 -18.66
CA ARG A 97 24.95 24.48 -17.71
C ARG A 97 24.43 25.40 -16.62
N GLY A 98 24.85 25.03 -15.46
CA GLY A 98 25.12 25.67 -14.19
C GLY A 98 25.05 27.17 -14.05
N LYS A 99 24.51 27.55 -12.91
CA LYS A 99 25.10 28.59 -12.05
C LYS A 99 24.68 28.28 -10.61
N GLU A 100 25.68 28.06 -9.80
CA GLU A 100 25.64 28.29 -8.36
C GLU A 100 25.21 29.74 -8.13
N ASP A 101 24.25 29.95 -7.28
CA ASP A 101 24.13 31.22 -6.59
C ASP A 101 23.77 30.98 -5.13
N ASP A 102 24.62 31.64 -4.33
CA ASP A 102 24.82 31.59 -2.92
C ASP A 102 23.75 32.45 -2.21
N GLY A 103 23.32 32.00 -1.05
CA GLY A 103 23.08 32.92 0.03
C GLY A 103 21.68 33.39 0.31
N SER A 104 21.26 32.97 1.48
CA SER A 104 20.63 33.73 2.54
C SER A 104 19.12 33.53 2.83
N ASP A 105 18.93 33.17 4.10
CA ASP A 105 17.82 33.53 4.98
C ASP A 105 16.41 32.94 4.69
N LEU A 106 16.28 31.68 5.03
CA LEU A 106 14.99 31.11 5.44
C LEU A 106 14.93 31.00 6.98
N PRO A 107 13.83 31.41 7.61
CA PRO A 107 13.68 31.30 9.06
C PRO A 107 13.65 29.82 9.47
N PRO A 108 14.26 29.45 10.60
CA PRO A 108 14.32 28.07 11.05
C PRO A 108 12.95 27.59 11.51
N SER A 109 12.54 26.44 11.00
CA SER A 109 11.37 25.63 11.35
C SER A 109 10.18 25.64 10.38
N ALA A 110 10.43 25.43 9.10
CA ALA A 110 9.48 24.65 8.31
C ALA A 110 9.91 23.19 8.43
N LEU A 111 9.25 22.42 9.29
CA LEU A 111 9.36 20.96 9.26
C LEU A 111 8.92 20.52 7.85
N PRO A 112 9.81 19.90 7.05
CA PRO A 112 9.37 19.36 5.79
C PRO A 112 8.31 18.31 6.12
N LEU A 113 7.11 18.48 5.57
CA LEU A 113 6.12 17.43 5.46
C LEU A 113 6.80 16.30 4.69
N ARG A 114 7.36 15.33 5.40
CA ARG A 114 7.92 14.13 4.76
C ARG A 114 6.75 13.46 4.05
N PRO A 115 6.86 13.22 2.75
CA PRO A 115 5.94 12.32 2.09
C PRO A 115 5.94 11.03 2.89
N SER A 116 4.75 10.52 3.22
CA SER A 116 4.61 9.19 3.80
C SER A 116 5.53 8.28 2.98
N LYS A 117 6.41 7.55 3.65
CA LYS A 117 7.22 6.51 2.99
C LYS A 117 6.25 5.42 2.53
N ARG A 118 5.53 5.68 1.43
CA ARG A 118 4.98 4.62 0.62
C ARG A 118 6.20 3.83 0.16
N ARG A 119 6.48 2.74 0.83
CA ARG A 119 7.42 1.73 0.34
C ARG A 119 6.98 1.44 -1.08
N ALA A 120 7.91 1.56 -2.00
CA ALA A 120 7.68 1.48 -3.43
C ALA A 120 6.74 0.32 -3.77
N ALA A 121 5.51 0.66 -4.14
CA ALA A 121 4.75 -0.20 -5.03
C ALA A 121 5.64 -0.46 -6.24
N SER A 122 5.50 -1.62 -6.86
CA SER A 122 6.27 -1.97 -8.06
C SER A 122 6.08 -0.98 -9.22
N THR A 123 5.15 -0.04 -9.08
CA THR A 123 4.81 1.02 -10.05
C THR A 123 4.74 2.38 -9.36
N GLN A 124 5.15 3.43 -10.04
CA GLN A 124 5.03 4.80 -9.55
C GLN A 124 3.58 5.31 -9.64
N PRO A 125 3.17 6.28 -8.82
CA PRO A 125 1.88 6.96 -8.99
C PRO A 125 1.79 7.54 -10.40
N GLY A 126 0.70 7.19 -11.13
CA GLY A 126 0.50 7.62 -12.52
C GLY A 126 0.96 6.61 -13.58
N ASP A 127 1.63 5.52 -13.20
CA ASP A 127 1.95 4.43 -14.13
C ASP A 127 0.69 3.63 -14.48
N ILE A 128 0.53 3.32 -15.77
CA ILE A 128 -0.51 2.42 -16.28
C ILE A 128 0.13 1.08 -16.58
N VAL A 129 -0.22 0.05 -15.83
CA VAL A 129 0.22 -1.33 -16.07
C VAL A 129 -0.73 -1.98 -17.06
N LEU A 130 -0.20 -2.58 -18.11
CA LEU A 130 -0.94 -3.34 -19.11
C LEU A 130 -0.38 -4.74 -19.23
N SER A 131 -1.27 -5.73 -19.37
CA SER A 131 -0.90 -7.13 -19.55
C SER A 131 -1.63 -7.72 -20.76
N ALA A 132 -0.94 -8.49 -21.56
CA ALA A 132 -1.54 -9.20 -22.69
C ALA A 132 -2.35 -10.44 -22.28
N HIS A 133 -2.14 -10.95 -21.05
CA HIS A 133 -2.72 -12.21 -20.60
C HIS A 133 -3.76 -12.05 -19.49
N PHE A 134 -3.62 -11.03 -18.65
CA PHE A 134 -4.43 -10.84 -17.45
C PHE A 134 -5.09 -9.45 -17.46
N ALA A 135 -5.82 -9.13 -18.55
CA ALA A 135 -6.54 -7.87 -18.70
C ALA A 135 -8.05 -8.14 -18.76
N CYS A 136 -8.83 -7.33 -18.03
CA CYS A 136 -10.27 -7.34 -18.15
C CYS A 136 -10.71 -6.58 -19.40
N THR A 137 -11.47 -7.21 -20.27
CA THR A 137 -11.98 -6.61 -21.51
C THR A 137 -13.05 -5.55 -21.26
N ASP A 138 -13.74 -5.62 -20.12
CA ASP A 138 -14.87 -4.72 -19.80
C ASP A 138 -14.42 -3.43 -19.13
N CYS A 139 -13.54 -3.53 -18.11
CA CYS A 139 -13.10 -2.35 -17.34
C CYS A 139 -11.67 -1.89 -17.66
N GLY A 140 -10.92 -2.62 -18.50
CA GLY A 140 -9.53 -2.32 -18.86
C GLY A 140 -8.51 -2.55 -17.73
N LEU A 141 -8.92 -3.11 -16.59
CA LEU A 141 -8.04 -3.42 -15.50
C LEU A 141 -7.07 -4.53 -15.91
N SER A 142 -5.78 -4.31 -15.74
CA SER A 142 -4.74 -5.29 -16.05
C SER A 142 -4.01 -5.72 -14.79
N PHE A 143 -3.72 -7.01 -14.69
CA PHE A 143 -2.96 -7.62 -13.62
C PHE A 143 -1.65 -8.20 -14.15
N GLU A 144 -0.70 -8.37 -13.25
CA GLU A 144 0.53 -9.11 -13.53
C GLU A 144 0.27 -10.61 -13.50
N GLU A 145 1.15 -11.39 -14.16
CA GLU A 145 1.10 -12.85 -14.07
C GLU A 145 1.21 -13.30 -12.61
N PRO A 146 0.30 -14.15 -12.11
CA PRO A 146 0.35 -14.64 -10.74
C PRO A 146 1.63 -15.47 -10.50
N THR A 147 2.50 -15.00 -9.63
CA THR A 147 3.68 -15.71 -9.15
C THR A 147 3.45 -16.22 -7.73
N PRO A 148 4.20 -17.22 -7.22
CA PRO A 148 4.09 -17.67 -5.84
C PRO A 148 4.31 -16.55 -4.83
N GLN A 149 5.15 -15.55 -5.15
CA GLN A 149 5.39 -14.39 -4.29
C GLN A 149 4.15 -13.50 -4.13
N LEU A 150 3.23 -13.49 -5.11
CA LEU A 150 1.97 -12.76 -5.03
C LEU A 150 1.09 -13.26 -3.87
N PHE A 151 1.19 -14.52 -3.49
CA PHE A 151 0.42 -15.12 -2.41
C PHE A 151 1.16 -15.17 -1.07
N SER A 152 2.32 -14.54 -0.98
CA SER A 152 3.10 -14.50 0.26
C SER A 152 2.76 -13.27 1.10
N PHE A 153 2.36 -13.49 2.35
CA PHE A 153 2.14 -12.42 3.33
C PHE A 153 3.42 -11.63 3.69
N ASN A 154 4.59 -12.18 3.37
CA ASN A 154 5.89 -11.58 3.67
C ASN A 154 6.61 -11.03 2.43
N SER A 155 6.00 -11.15 1.25
CA SER A 155 6.55 -10.62 0.01
C SER A 155 5.93 -9.26 -0.33
N PRO A 156 6.72 -8.24 -0.67
CA PRO A 156 6.20 -6.96 -1.13
C PRO A 156 5.28 -7.05 -2.35
N GLN A 157 5.38 -8.12 -3.14
CA GLN A 157 4.52 -8.36 -4.30
C GLN A 157 3.10 -8.79 -3.91
N GLY A 158 2.96 -9.52 -2.79
CA GLY A 158 1.69 -10.11 -2.38
C GLY A 158 1.07 -9.50 -1.13
N MET A 159 1.89 -9.02 -0.21
CA MET A 159 1.40 -8.47 1.05
C MET A 159 0.61 -7.18 0.88
N CYS A 160 -0.31 -6.92 1.78
CA CYS A 160 -0.89 -5.60 1.94
C CYS A 160 0.19 -4.62 2.38
N LEU A 161 0.41 -3.55 1.61
CA LEU A 161 1.47 -2.58 1.86
C LEU A 161 1.18 -1.66 3.04
N GLU A 162 -0.10 -1.51 3.42
CA GLU A 162 -0.50 -0.68 4.55
C GLU A 162 -0.09 -1.31 5.89
N CYS A 163 -0.25 -2.62 6.03
CA CYS A 163 0.08 -3.35 7.26
C CYS A 163 1.28 -4.30 7.13
N ASP A 164 2.07 -4.20 6.06
CA ASP A 164 3.21 -5.08 5.78
C ASP A 164 2.83 -6.59 5.90
N GLY A 165 1.60 -6.94 5.48
CA GLY A 165 1.09 -8.31 5.53
C GLY A 165 0.71 -8.83 6.92
N LEU A 166 0.66 -7.98 7.93
CA LEU A 166 0.27 -8.37 9.30
C LEU A 166 -1.25 -8.51 9.47
N GLY A 167 -2.04 -7.75 8.68
CA GLY A 167 -3.49 -7.70 8.79
C GLY A 167 -4.01 -6.77 9.87
N GLU A 168 -3.13 -6.40 10.80
CA GLU A 168 -3.39 -5.54 11.95
C GLU A 168 -2.13 -4.77 12.32
N PHE A 169 -2.26 -3.71 13.09
CA PHE A 169 -1.12 -2.97 13.61
C PHE A 169 -1.44 -2.27 14.93
N PHE A 170 -0.42 -2.02 15.71
CA PHE A 170 -0.55 -1.25 16.95
C PHE A 170 -0.62 0.23 16.60
N SER A 171 -1.78 0.83 16.81
CA SER A 171 -2.07 2.21 16.42
C SER A 171 -3.03 2.88 17.39
N PHE A 172 -3.24 4.18 17.21
CA PHE A 172 -4.24 4.91 17.99
C PHE A 172 -5.64 4.42 17.64
N ASP A 173 -6.36 4.01 18.67
CA ASP A 173 -7.74 3.56 18.56
C ASP A 173 -8.67 4.78 18.51
N PRO A 174 -9.44 4.98 17.43
CA PRO A 174 -10.36 6.10 17.34
C PRO A 174 -11.33 6.21 18.52
N GLN A 175 -11.77 5.07 19.09
CA GLN A 175 -12.70 5.05 20.21
C GLN A 175 -12.03 5.49 21.52
N ARG A 176 -10.75 5.18 21.70
CA ARG A 176 -9.98 5.64 22.88
C ARG A 176 -9.47 7.06 22.71
N LEU A 177 -9.17 7.46 21.47
CA LEU A 177 -8.66 8.78 21.17
C LEU A 177 -9.70 9.87 21.36
N VAL A 178 -10.96 9.58 21.04
CA VAL A 178 -12.10 10.47 21.24
C VAL A 178 -12.72 10.21 22.60
N SER A 179 -12.19 10.88 23.62
CA SER A 179 -12.62 10.69 25.02
C SER A 179 -13.95 11.37 25.35
N ALA A 180 -14.38 12.35 24.56
CA ALA A 180 -15.59 13.15 24.80
C ALA A 180 -16.38 13.34 23.48
N PRO A 181 -17.09 12.30 23.00
CA PRO A 181 -17.78 12.34 21.70
C PRO A 181 -18.94 13.35 21.64
N GLU A 182 -19.47 13.77 22.78
CA GLU A 182 -20.49 14.81 22.91
C GLU A 182 -19.94 16.21 22.64
N LYS A 183 -18.62 16.40 22.64
CA LYS A 183 -17.95 17.67 22.33
C LYS A 183 -17.60 17.77 20.85
N SER A 184 -17.55 19.00 20.36
CA SER A 184 -17.02 19.29 19.03
C SER A 184 -15.48 19.30 19.02
N PHE A 185 -14.90 19.37 17.82
CA PHE A 185 -13.46 19.48 17.65
C PHE A 185 -12.90 20.72 18.38
N THR A 186 -13.58 21.87 18.27
CA THR A 186 -13.19 23.11 18.96
C THR A 186 -13.31 23.01 20.47
N GLN A 187 -14.21 22.21 20.98
CA GLN A 187 -14.41 21.97 22.40
C GLN A 187 -13.46 20.94 23.00
N GLY A 188 -12.67 20.25 22.14
CA GLY A 188 -11.65 19.27 22.54
C GLY A 188 -12.20 17.86 22.73
N CYS A 189 -12.95 17.34 21.76
CA CYS A 189 -13.41 15.95 21.76
C CYS A 189 -12.24 14.95 21.77
N ILE A 190 -11.06 15.34 21.26
CA ILE A 190 -9.82 14.55 21.24
C ILE A 190 -8.87 15.10 22.31
N GLU A 191 -8.71 14.37 23.40
CA GLU A 191 -7.94 14.82 24.58
C GLU A 191 -6.49 15.16 24.25
N LEU A 192 -5.81 14.34 23.42
CA LEU A 192 -4.40 14.57 23.04
C LEU A 192 -4.19 15.82 22.18
N ILE A 193 -5.23 16.33 21.56
CA ILE A 193 -5.21 17.58 20.80
C ILE A 193 -5.55 18.76 21.72
N GLY A 194 -6.52 18.58 22.60
CA GLY A 194 -7.02 19.61 23.51
C GLY A 194 -8.02 20.58 22.86
N PRO A 195 -8.63 21.48 23.66
CA PRO A 195 -9.58 22.44 23.15
C PRO A 195 -8.92 23.54 22.33
N TRP A 196 -9.68 24.14 21.42
CA TRP A 196 -9.21 25.16 20.48
C TRP A 196 -8.43 26.31 21.11
N LYS A 197 -8.82 26.75 22.30
CA LYS A 197 -8.17 27.84 23.03
C LYS A 197 -6.72 27.56 23.41
N ASP A 198 -6.39 26.26 23.62
CA ASP A 198 -5.08 25.81 24.07
C ASP A 198 -4.15 25.45 22.89
N LEU A 199 -4.70 25.40 21.68
CA LEU A 199 -3.91 25.14 20.47
C LEU A 199 -3.05 26.35 20.09
N GLY A 200 -1.82 26.08 19.68
CA GLY A 200 -0.94 27.09 19.09
C GLY A 200 -1.50 27.65 17.77
N ARG A 201 -1.07 28.89 17.42
CA ARG A 201 -1.52 29.59 16.21
C ARG A 201 -1.41 28.73 14.95
N TRP A 202 -0.31 28.00 14.80
CA TRP A 202 -0.05 27.15 13.65
C TRP A 202 -1.06 26.00 13.53
N ARG A 203 -1.29 25.25 14.59
CA ARG A 203 -2.27 24.15 14.57
C ARG A 203 -3.69 24.63 14.27
N ARG A 204 -4.10 25.73 14.91
CA ARG A 204 -5.40 26.35 14.61
C ARG A 204 -5.53 26.75 13.15
N HIS A 205 -4.45 27.26 12.56
CA HIS A 205 -4.42 27.63 11.15
C HIS A 205 -4.59 26.41 10.24
N ILE A 206 -3.86 25.31 10.50
CA ILE A 206 -3.97 24.07 9.73
C ILE A 206 -5.40 23.51 9.84
N TYR A 207 -5.90 23.29 11.04
CA TYR A 207 -7.23 22.69 11.20
C TYR A 207 -8.36 23.55 10.61
N ARG A 208 -8.24 24.87 10.68
CA ARG A 208 -9.19 25.77 10.03
C ARG A 208 -9.10 25.65 8.50
N GLY A 209 -7.92 25.63 7.92
CA GLY A 209 -7.74 25.47 6.48
C GLY A 209 -8.27 24.13 5.96
N VAL A 210 -8.10 23.07 6.74
CA VAL A 210 -8.69 21.75 6.44
C VAL A 210 -10.22 21.85 6.43
N ALA A 211 -10.81 22.40 7.51
CA ALA A 211 -12.26 22.52 7.61
C ALA A 211 -12.84 23.36 6.46
N GLU A 212 -12.37 24.59 6.26
CA GLU A 212 -12.86 25.49 5.22
C GLU A 212 -12.73 24.90 3.79
N THR A 213 -11.65 24.16 3.53
CA THR A 213 -11.44 23.56 2.21
C THR A 213 -12.35 22.37 1.98
N MET A 214 -12.47 21.50 2.98
CA MET A 214 -13.29 20.29 2.87
C MET A 214 -14.78 20.59 2.94
N GLU A 215 -15.21 21.54 3.78
CA GLU A 215 -16.61 22.00 3.84
C GLU A 215 -17.07 22.55 2.49
N ARG A 216 -16.25 23.40 1.86
CA ARG A 216 -16.55 23.93 0.52
C ARG A 216 -16.63 22.82 -0.54
N LYS A 217 -15.73 21.83 -0.46
CA LYS A 217 -15.68 20.74 -1.44
C LYS A 217 -16.84 19.76 -1.29
N LEU A 218 -17.25 19.50 -0.05
CA LEU A 218 -18.35 18.61 0.30
C LEU A 218 -19.72 19.32 0.37
N GLU A 219 -19.75 20.61 -0.01
CA GLU A 219 -20.95 21.45 0.03
C GLU A 219 -21.63 21.49 1.40
N LEU A 220 -20.81 21.48 2.46
CA LEU A 220 -21.27 21.53 3.85
C LEU A 220 -21.40 23.00 4.33
N PRO A 221 -22.29 23.27 5.29
CA PRO A 221 -22.33 24.56 5.96
C PRO A 221 -20.99 24.88 6.66
N ASP A 222 -20.61 26.17 6.65
CA ASP A 222 -19.39 26.64 7.32
C ASP A 222 -19.41 26.27 8.82
N GLY A 223 -18.30 25.75 9.31
CA GLY A 223 -18.12 25.33 10.70
C GLY A 223 -18.59 23.92 11.03
N THR A 224 -19.20 23.21 10.09
CA THR A 224 -19.68 21.83 10.30
C THR A 224 -18.60 20.92 10.87
N LEU A 225 -17.40 20.92 10.29
CA LEU A 225 -16.32 20.03 10.70
C LEU A 225 -15.70 20.40 12.05
N LEU A 226 -15.79 21.66 12.47
CA LEU A 226 -15.18 22.16 13.69
C LEU A 226 -16.14 22.25 14.88
N GLU A 227 -17.42 22.57 14.64
CA GLU A 227 -18.36 22.94 15.67
C GLU A 227 -19.42 21.86 15.96
N THR A 228 -19.64 20.92 15.03
CA THR A 228 -20.56 19.79 15.25
C THR A 228 -19.97 18.83 16.30
N PRO A 229 -20.78 18.35 17.28
CA PRO A 229 -20.35 17.29 18.18
C PRO A 229 -19.81 16.08 17.44
N TRP A 230 -18.75 15.47 17.95
CA TRP A 230 -18.10 14.35 17.25
C TRP A 230 -19.06 13.19 16.94
N GLN A 231 -19.93 12.86 17.87
CA GLN A 231 -20.93 11.80 17.69
C GLN A 231 -21.94 12.06 16.57
N ASP A 232 -22.17 13.34 16.22
CA ASP A 232 -23.14 13.77 15.21
C ASP A 232 -22.48 13.97 13.83
N LEU A 233 -21.13 13.94 13.76
CA LEU A 233 -20.40 13.96 12.50
C LEU A 233 -20.61 12.66 11.72
N ALA A 234 -20.78 12.74 10.41
CA ALA A 234 -20.76 11.57 9.53
C ALA A 234 -19.39 10.85 9.60
N ASN A 235 -19.39 9.54 9.37
CA ASN A 235 -18.16 8.74 9.42
C ASN A 235 -17.07 9.24 8.45
N GLU A 236 -17.48 9.74 7.28
CA GLU A 236 -16.57 10.32 6.28
C GLU A 236 -15.87 11.57 6.81
N HIS A 237 -16.59 12.43 7.53
CA HIS A 237 -16.05 13.64 8.13
C HIS A 237 -15.11 13.32 9.30
N ARG A 238 -15.44 12.32 10.14
CA ARG A 238 -14.54 11.80 11.19
C ARG A 238 -13.25 11.27 10.59
N ARG A 239 -13.35 10.59 9.45
CA ARG A 239 -12.18 10.02 8.73
C ARG A 239 -11.21 11.11 8.27
N ILE A 240 -11.71 12.27 7.82
CA ILE A 240 -10.88 13.42 7.44
C ILE A 240 -10.00 13.85 8.61
N TRP A 241 -10.54 13.97 9.81
CA TRP A 241 -9.78 14.35 10.99
C TRP A 241 -8.79 13.27 11.41
N LEU A 242 -9.22 12.02 11.45
CA LEU A 242 -8.40 10.92 11.96
C LEU A 242 -7.29 10.50 10.98
N TRP A 243 -7.61 10.38 9.69
CA TRP A 243 -6.73 9.76 8.69
C TRP A 243 -6.31 10.70 7.56
N GLY A 244 -6.76 11.95 7.63
CA GLY A 244 -6.39 12.98 6.67
C GLY A 244 -7.25 13.01 5.40
N THR A 245 -6.81 13.83 4.47
CA THR A 245 -7.51 14.15 3.22
C THR A 245 -7.02 13.33 2.02
N GLY A 246 -6.09 12.38 2.23
CA GLY A 246 -5.48 11.63 1.14
C GLY A 246 -4.72 12.53 0.18
N ASP A 247 -4.97 12.38 -1.11
CA ASP A 247 -4.33 13.17 -2.17
C ASP A 247 -4.99 14.54 -2.39
N GLU A 248 -6.02 14.87 -1.59
CA GLU A 248 -6.73 16.13 -1.72
C GLU A 248 -5.88 17.31 -1.28
N HIS A 249 -5.69 18.24 -2.22
CA HIS A 249 -4.87 19.41 -2.01
C HIS A 249 -5.65 20.48 -1.24
N ILE A 250 -5.12 20.89 -0.08
CA ILE A 250 -5.68 21.94 0.78
C ILE A 250 -4.91 23.23 0.52
N THR A 251 -5.63 24.31 0.28
CA THR A 251 -5.04 25.64 0.16
C THR A 251 -5.09 26.36 1.49
N PHE A 252 -3.94 26.55 2.09
CA PHE A 252 -3.78 27.33 3.31
C PHE A 252 -3.49 28.79 2.97
N THR A 253 -4.14 29.71 3.66
CA THR A 253 -3.89 31.16 3.51
C THR A 253 -3.30 31.69 4.81
N TRP A 254 -2.01 31.96 4.83
CA TRP A 254 -1.33 32.56 5.96
C TRP A 254 -1.22 34.07 5.77
N ARG A 255 -1.68 34.85 6.76
CA ARG A 255 -1.53 36.30 6.78
C ARG A 255 -0.41 36.71 7.74
N ALA A 256 0.73 37.15 7.18
CA ALA A 256 1.80 37.80 7.92
C ALA A 256 1.77 39.29 7.60
N GLY A 257 1.21 40.12 8.48
CA GLY A 257 1.04 41.54 8.23
C GLY A 257 0.01 41.84 7.13
N LYS A 258 0.39 42.70 6.14
CA LYS A 258 -0.47 43.11 5.03
C LYS A 258 -0.47 42.11 3.84
N ALA A 259 0.45 41.17 3.80
CA ALA A 259 0.55 40.18 2.74
C ALA A 259 -0.08 38.84 3.11
N ALA A 260 -0.95 38.31 2.26
CA ALA A 260 -1.48 36.95 2.37
C ALA A 260 -0.65 36.02 1.48
N GLN A 261 0.02 35.07 2.08
CA GLN A 261 0.72 33.99 1.35
C GLN A 261 -0.19 32.77 1.31
N LYS A 262 -0.43 32.25 0.10
CA LYS A 262 -1.15 31.01 -0.12
C LYS A 262 -0.13 29.90 -0.37
N TYR A 263 -0.25 28.80 0.33
CA TYR A 263 0.51 27.58 0.08
C TYR A 263 -0.43 26.39 0.08
N GLY A 264 -0.04 25.36 -0.65
CA GLY A 264 -0.82 24.15 -0.78
C GLY A 264 -0.11 22.98 -0.10
N GLY A 265 -0.90 22.01 0.38
CA GLY A 265 -0.41 20.79 0.98
C GLY A 265 -1.56 19.82 1.23
N THR A 266 -1.21 18.61 1.66
CA THR A 266 -2.17 17.61 2.12
C THR A 266 -2.22 17.59 3.63
N PHE A 267 -3.37 17.21 4.20
CA PHE A 267 -3.50 16.95 5.62
C PHE A 267 -3.41 15.44 5.88
N GLU A 268 -2.39 15.02 6.57
CA GLU A 268 -2.13 13.59 6.83
C GLU A 268 -3.09 12.97 7.85
N GLY A 269 -3.74 13.79 8.68
CA GLY A 269 -4.61 13.33 9.76
C GLY A 269 -3.95 13.34 11.14
N ILE A 270 -4.78 13.21 12.17
CA ILE A 270 -4.34 13.25 13.57
C ILE A 270 -3.60 11.96 13.95
N ILE A 271 -4.09 10.80 13.51
CA ILE A 271 -3.47 9.50 13.85
C ILE A 271 -2.06 9.38 13.26
N PRO A 272 -1.81 9.69 11.99
CA PRO A 272 -0.45 9.72 11.45
C PRO A 272 0.50 10.69 12.20
N ASP A 273 0.05 11.93 12.51
CA ASP A 273 0.84 12.90 13.29
C ASP A 273 1.20 12.36 14.69
N LEU A 274 0.25 11.69 15.35
CA LEU A 274 0.48 11.07 16.65
C LEU A 274 1.40 9.84 16.56
N LEU A 275 1.29 9.02 15.51
CA LEU A 275 2.18 7.88 15.28
C LEU A 275 3.62 8.32 15.04
N ASP A 276 3.82 9.41 14.30
CA ASP A 276 5.16 9.98 14.11
C ASP A 276 5.74 10.51 15.42
N LYS A 277 4.92 11.13 16.25
CA LYS A 277 5.34 11.54 17.60
C LYS A 277 5.68 10.35 18.49
N TYR A 278 4.87 9.29 18.45
CA TYR A 278 5.14 8.05 19.19
C TYR A 278 6.47 7.44 18.78
N ARG A 279 6.72 7.31 17.47
CA ARG A 279 7.95 6.73 16.91
C ARG A 279 9.20 7.59 17.15
N SER A 280 9.05 8.91 17.16
CA SER A 280 10.15 9.85 17.35
C SER A 280 10.45 10.19 18.81
N SER A 281 9.52 9.87 19.72
CA SER A 281 9.65 10.19 21.15
C SER A 281 10.76 9.35 21.79
N LYS A 282 11.64 10.04 22.55
CA LYS A 282 12.69 9.42 23.39
C LYS A 282 12.29 9.33 24.86
N SER A 283 11.16 9.93 25.24
CA SER A 283 10.69 9.97 26.63
C SER A 283 9.78 8.78 26.92
N SER A 284 10.19 7.90 27.83
CA SER A 284 9.38 6.74 28.25
C SER A 284 8.06 7.13 28.89
N MET A 285 7.99 8.31 29.56
CA MET A 285 6.74 8.83 30.13
C MET A 285 5.78 9.24 29.04
N GLN A 286 6.26 9.94 28.01
CA GLN A 286 5.44 10.36 26.86
C GLN A 286 4.95 9.16 26.06
N ILE A 287 5.79 8.16 25.83
CA ILE A 287 5.42 6.91 25.17
C ILE A 287 4.26 6.23 25.94
N LYS A 288 4.40 6.04 27.25
CA LYS A 288 3.34 5.45 28.10
C LYS A 288 2.04 6.24 28.11
N GLN A 289 2.11 7.57 28.00
CA GLN A 289 0.91 8.40 27.88
C GLN A 289 0.19 8.18 26.55
N LEU A 290 0.93 8.09 25.44
CA LEU A 290 0.37 7.83 24.12
C LEU A 290 -0.21 6.42 24.01
N GLU A 291 0.46 5.42 24.57
CA GLU A 291 0.02 4.01 24.56
C GLU A 291 -1.35 3.78 25.20
N LYS A 292 -1.80 4.66 26.13
CA LYS A 292 -3.15 4.59 26.71
C LYS A 292 -4.27 4.66 25.65
N TYR A 293 -3.99 5.39 24.57
CA TYR A 293 -4.93 5.61 23.46
C TYR A 293 -4.70 4.66 22.29
N MET A 294 -3.77 3.73 22.45
CA MET A 294 -3.40 2.77 21.39
C MET A 294 -3.97 1.38 21.67
N SER A 295 -4.25 0.65 20.61
CA SER A 295 -4.63 -0.76 20.64
C SER A 295 -4.21 -1.45 19.33
N ILE A 296 -4.36 -2.76 19.28
CA ILE A 296 -4.24 -3.51 18.04
C ILE A 296 -5.52 -3.28 17.26
N ILE A 297 -5.40 -2.67 16.09
CA ILE A 297 -6.53 -2.40 15.19
C ILE A 297 -6.34 -3.15 13.87
N GLY A 298 -7.45 -3.63 13.31
CA GLY A 298 -7.43 -4.26 12.00
C GLY A 298 -7.03 -3.27 10.91
N CYS A 299 -6.28 -3.73 9.93
CA CYS A 299 -5.86 -2.90 8.80
C CYS A 299 -7.08 -2.40 8.03
N PRO A 300 -7.23 -1.08 7.80
CA PRO A 300 -8.38 -0.52 7.09
C PRO A 300 -8.37 -0.82 5.58
N ASP A 301 -7.23 -1.19 5.00
CA ASP A 301 -7.10 -1.52 3.59
C ASP A 301 -7.43 -2.99 3.30
N CYS A 302 -6.79 -3.91 3.98
CA CYS A 302 -7.00 -5.34 3.73
C CYS A 302 -8.03 -6.01 4.66
N HIS A 303 -8.56 -5.31 5.65
CA HIS A 303 -9.54 -5.83 6.62
C HIS A 303 -9.13 -7.17 7.26
N GLY A 304 -7.84 -7.33 7.54
CA GLY A 304 -7.27 -8.55 8.10
C GLY A 304 -6.89 -9.64 7.08
N GLU A 305 -7.08 -9.39 5.78
CA GLU A 305 -6.76 -10.37 4.72
C GLU A 305 -5.28 -10.47 4.40
N ARG A 306 -4.47 -9.49 4.81
CA ARG A 306 -3.01 -9.51 4.77
C ARG A 306 -2.38 -9.44 3.37
N LEU A 307 -3.15 -9.64 2.32
CA LEU A 307 -2.73 -9.61 0.92
C LEU A 307 -3.23 -8.35 0.20
N ASN A 308 -2.56 -8.00 -0.89
CA ASN A 308 -2.96 -6.92 -1.79
C ASN A 308 -4.24 -7.28 -2.58
N PRO A 309 -4.92 -6.32 -3.22
CA PRO A 309 -6.16 -6.58 -3.95
C PRO A 309 -6.02 -7.60 -5.08
N GLN A 310 -4.88 -7.65 -5.79
CA GLN A 310 -4.64 -8.61 -6.86
C GLN A 310 -4.59 -10.04 -6.33
N ALA A 311 -3.83 -10.28 -5.25
CA ALA A 311 -3.73 -11.61 -4.64
C ALA A 311 -5.06 -12.08 -4.06
N ARG A 312 -5.87 -11.15 -3.53
CA ARG A 312 -7.22 -11.44 -3.00
C ARG A 312 -8.24 -11.76 -4.08
N ALA A 313 -8.02 -11.27 -5.30
CA ALA A 313 -8.92 -11.53 -6.44
C ALA A 313 -8.74 -12.92 -7.06
N VAL A 314 -7.62 -13.59 -6.78
CA VAL A 314 -7.37 -14.95 -7.29
C VAL A 314 -8.08 -15.96 -6.41
N THR A 315 -8.93 -16.78 -7.02
CA THR A 315 -9.73 -17.80 -6.36
C THR A 315 -9.43 -19.19 -6.89
N ILE A 316 -9.70 -20.20 -6.07
CA ILE A 316 -9.66 -21.62 -6.42
C ILE A 316 -10.99 -22.27 -6.03
N ASN A 317 -11.37 -23.31 -6.76
CA ASN A 317 -12.70 -23.92 -6.65
C ASN A 317 -12.63 -25.34 -6.07
N THR A 318 -13.62 -25.69 -5.23
CA THR A 318 -13.79 -27.04 -4.67
C THR A 318 -15.14 -27.65 -5.06
N ALA A 319 -15.20 -28.97 -5.18
CA ALA A 319 -16.43 -29.72 -5.36
C ALA A 319 -17.04 -30.19 -4.04
N SER A 320 -16.52 -29.79 -2.90
CA SER A 320 -17.01 -30.27 -1.60
C SER A 320 -18.46 -29.93 -1.36
N PRO A 321 -19.35 -30.93 -1.10
CA PRO A 321 -20.78 -30.69 -0.85
C PRO A 321 -21.04 -29.78 0.36
N LYS A 322 -20.17 -29.83 1.36
CA LYS A 322 -20.27 -28.98 2.55
C LYS A 322 -19.99 -27.50 2.29
N LEU A 323 -19.26 -27.18 1.23
CA LEU A 323 -18.88 -25.83 0.84
C LEU A 323 -19.59 -25.38 -0.44
N ALA A 324 -20.69 -26.06 -0.81
CA ALA A 324 -21.42 -25.79 -2.04
C ALA A 324 -22.08 -24.40 -2.10
N ASP A 325 -22.35 -23.80 -0.94
CA ASP A 325 -22.87 -22.44 -0.82
C ASP A 325 -21.84 -21.39 -1.33
N ARG A 326 -20.55 -21.69 -1.19
CA ARG A 326 -19.45 -20.85 -1.64
C ARG A 326 -18.24 -21.70 -2.03
N PRO A 327 -18.27 -22.35 -3.20
CA PRO A 327 -17.24 -23.29 -3.63
C PRO A 327 -15.93 -22.58 -4.01
N GLU A 328 -16.02 -21.35 -4.48
CA GLU A 328 -14.90 -20.54 -4.94
C GLU A 328 -14.39 -19.64 -3.81
N ARG A 329 -13.09 -19.75 -3.49
CA ARG A 329 -12.47 -19.01 -2.38
C ARG A 329 -11.07 -18.50 -2.74
N SER A 330 -10.77 -17.32 -2.24
CA SER A 330 -9.43 -16.76 -2.24
C SER A 330 -8.57 -17.38 -1.12
N LEU A 331 -7.24 -17.19 -1.19
CA LEU A 331 -6.33 -17.70 -0.15
C LEU A 331 -6.68 -17.20 1.26
N PRO A 332 -6.96 -15.90 1.50
CA PRO A 332 -7.39 -15.45 2.82
C PRO A 332 -8.68 -16.12 3.32
N GLU A 333 -9.63 -16.36 2.43
CA GLU A 333 -10.88 -17.03 2.77
C GLU A 333 -10.68 -18.49 3.14
N VAL A 334 -9.81 -19.20 2.41
CA VAL A 334 -9.40 -20.56 2.79
C VAL A 334 -8.70 -20.57 4.15
N CYS A 335 -7.84 -19.60 4.42
CA CYS A 335 -7.17 -19.49 5.73
C CYS A 335 -8.13 -19.21 6.90
N ARG A 336 -9.33 -18.68 6.64
CA ARG A 336 -10.38 -18.46 7.65
C ARG A 336 -11.22 -19.70 7.93
N LEU A 337 -11.16 -20.71 7.07
CA LEU A 337 -11.85 -21.98 7.33
C LEU A 337 -11.27 -22.65 8.57
N ALA A 338 -12.11 -23.35 9.33
CA ALA A 338 -11.63 -24.30 10.31
C ALA A 338 -10.81 -25.39 9.63
N ILE A 339 -9.81 -25.95 10.31
CA ILE A 339 -8.90 -26.95 9.74
C ILE A 339 -9.68 -28.16 9.18
N CYS A 340 -10.81 -28.55 9.82
CA CYS A 340 -11.67 -29.59 9.29
C CYS A 340 -12.25 -29.23 7.92
N ASP A 341 -12.75 -28.00 7.75
CA ASP A 341 -13.36 -27.54 6.51
C ASP A 341 -12.30 -27.25 5.44
N ALA A 342 -11.12 -26.72 5.84
CA ALA A 342 -9.98 -26.56 4.94
C ALA A 342 -9.48 -27.92 4.39
N ALA A 343 -9.46 -28.96 5.24
CA ALA A 343 -9.10 -30.31 4.80
C ALA A 343 -10.07 -30.84 3.74
N GLU A 344 -11.38 -30.63 3.91
CA GLU A 344 -12.40 -31.00 2.92
C GLU A 344 -12.30 -30.15 1.66
N PHE A 345 -12.05 -28.86 1.78
CA PHE A 345 -11.81 -27.97 0.65
C PHE A 345 -10.70 -28.50 -0.27
N PHE A 346 -9.57 -28.87 0.32
CA PHE A 346 -8.43 -29.39 -0.45
C PHE A 346 -8.58 -30.86 -0.88
N ALA A 347 -9.43 -31.65 -0.20
CA ALA A 347 -9.73 -33.03 -0.61
C ALA A 347 -10.44 -33.04 -1.97
N ASP A 348 -11.42 -32.15 -2.15
CA ASP A 348 -12.29 -32.09 -3.32
C ASP A 348 -11.96 -30.93 -4.26
N LEU A 349 -10.71 -30.47 -4.25
CA LEU A 349 -10.25 -29.38 -5.10
C LEU A 349 -10.34 -29.75 -6.57
N GLN A 350 -11.00 -28.89 -7.36
CA GLN A 350 -11.17 -29.10 -8.80
C GLN A 350 -9.98 -28.50 -9.56
N LEU A 351 -9.15 -29.38 -10.11
CA LEU A 351 -8.03 -29.00 -10.98
C LEU A 351 -8.05 -29.88 -12.22
N GLU A 352 -7.85 -29.27 -13.38
CA GLU A 352 -7.88 -29.95 -14.66
C GLU A 352 -6.51 -29.95 -15.36
N GLY A 353 -6.27 -30.93 -16.21
CA GLY A 353 -5.12 -31.02 -17.10
C GLY A 353 -3.77 -30.91 -16.38
N ASN A 354 -2.91 -30.07 -16.88
CA ASN A 354 -1.56 -29.87 -16.34
C ASN A 354 -1.54 -29.32 -14.91
N HIS A 355 -2.55 -28.55 -14.52
CA HIS A 355 -2.64 -28.00 -13.17
C HIS A 355 -2.80 -29.09 -12.12
N ALA A 356 -3.59 -30.13 -12.41
CA ALA A 356 -3.73 -31.28 -11.53
C ALA A 356 -2.40 -32.03 -11.33
N LEU A 357 -1.61 -32.18 -12.41
CA LEU A 357 -0.32 -32.86 -12.35
C LEU A 357 0.70 -32.05 -11.53
N ILE A 358 0.80 -30.74 -11.77
CA ILE A 358 1.70 -29.84 -11.05
C ILE A 358 1.36 -29.77 -9.57
N ALA A 359 0.08 -29.67 -9.24
CA ALA A 359 -0.39 -29.52 -7.86
C ALA A 359 -0.36 -30.83 -7.03
N LYS A 360 -0.20 -31.99 -7.67
CA LYS A 360 -0.31 -33.30 -7.02
C LYS A 360 0.55 -33.45 -5.76
N GLU A 361 1.84 -33.13 -5.86
CA GLU A 361 2.75 -33.27 -4.72
C GLU A 361 2.47 -32.22 -3.64
N VAL A 362 2.16 -30.97 -4.03
CA VAL A 362 1.81 -29.89 -3.11
C VAL A 362 0.52 -30.25 -2.35
N LEU A 363 -0.51 -30.74 -3.04
CA LEU A 363 -1.76 -31.13 -2.41
C LEU A 363 -1.59 -32.32 -1.47
N LYS A 364 -0.70 -33.26 -1.78
CA LYS A 364 -0.38 -34.37 -0.89
C LYS A 364 0.18 -33.85 0.44
N GLU A 365 1.13 -32.92 0.39
CA GLU A 365 1.68 -32.28 1.59
C GLU A 365 0.62 -31.48 2.37
N VAL A 366 -0.17 -30.64 1.70
CA VAL A 366 -1.23 -29.86 2.33
C VAL A 366 -2.26 -30.74 3.01
N ARG A 367 -2.74 -31.79 2.32
CA ARG A 367 -3.70 -32.76 2.88
C ARG A 367 -3.10 -33.53 4.05
N GLY A 368 -1.82 -33.92 3.97
CA GLY A 368 -1.11 -34.60 5.07
C GLY A 368 -1.04 -33.73 6.31
N ARG A 369 -0.65 -32.48 6.18
CA ARG A 369 -0.52 -31.55 7.31
C ARG A 369 -1.87 -31.18 7.93
N LEU A 370 -2.89 -30.89 7.10
CA LEU A 370 -4.24 -30.62 7.60
C LEU A 370 -4.84 -31.87 8.31
N GLY A 371 -4.62 -33.05 7.73
CA GLY A 371 -5.04 -34.31 8.33
C GLY A 371 -4.35 -34.57 9.69
N PHE A 372 -3.06 -34.28 9.80
CA PHE A 372 -2.35 -34.36 11.07
C PHE A 372 -2.92 -33.40 12.12
N LEU A 373 -3.12 -32.12 11.78
CA LEU A 373 -3.72 -31.13 12.68
C LEU A 373 -5.12 -31.55 13.16
N LYS A 374 -5.93 -32.15 12.28
CA LYS A 374 -7.23 -32.74 12.63
C LYS A 374 -7.06 -33.89 13.62
N ASN A 375 -6.11 -34.81 13.40
CA ASN A 375 -5.89 -35.98 14.25
C ASN A 375 -5.38 -35.62 15.65
N VAL A 376 -4.65 -34.53 15.82
CA VAL A 376 -4.21 -34.04 17.14
C VAL A 376 -5.27 -33.18 17.85
N GLY A 377 -6.49 -33.09 17.28
CA GLY A 377 -7.61 -32.39 17.91
C GLY A 377 -7.54 -30.86 17.77
N LEU A 378 -6.99 -30.35 16.67
CA LEU A 378 -6.95 -28.93 16.34
C LEU A 378 -7.87 -28.55 15.16
N ASP A 379 -8.84 -29.38 14.90
CA ASP A 379 -9.79 -29.28 13.78
C ASP A 379 -10.64 -28.01 13.79
N TYR A 380 -10.85 -27.41 14.95
CA TYR A 380 -11.60 -26.17 15.17
C TYR A 380 -10.79 -24.89 14.92
N LEU A 381 -9.45 -24.97 14.89
CA LEU A 381 -8.60 -23.81 14.65
C LEU A 381 -8.69 -23.35 13.19
N THR A 382 -8.36 -22.08 12.95
CA THR A 382 -8.22 -21.51 11.60
C THR A 382 -6.76 -21.22 11.29
N LEU A 383 -6.36 -21.32 10.02
CA LEU A 383 -4.98 -21.08 9.59
C LEU A 383 -4.54 -19.61 9.74
N ASN A 384 -5.48 -18.68 9.79
CA ASN A 384 -5.20 -17.26 9.97
C ASN A 384 -5.07 -16.84 11.45
N ARG A 385 -5.25 -17.76 12.39
CA ARG A 385 -5.16 -17.46 13.83
C ARG A 385 -3.75 -17.05 14.20
N THR A 386 -3.61 -15.92 14.89
CA THR A 386 -2.30 -15.35 15.25
C THR A 386 -1.69 -16.10 16.43
N ALA A 387 -0.37 -16.28 16.40
CA ALA A 387 0.37 -17.06 17.42
C ALA A 387 0.14 -16.62 18.88
N PRO A 388 0.04 -15.29 19.20
CA PRO A 388 -0.23 -14.85 20.56
C PRO A 388 -1.59 -15.28 21.13
N THR A 389 -2.53 -15.66 20.28
CA THR A 389 -3.88 -16.07 20.69
C THR A 389 -3.99 -17.58 20.96
N LEU A 390 -2.93 -18.35 20.67
CA LEU A 390 -2.89 -19.79 20.88
C LEU A 390 -2.62 -20.12 22.35
N SER A 391 -3.33 -21.12 22.87
CA SER A 391 -3.00 -21.71 24.17
C SER A 391 -1.66 -22.49 24.11
N GLY A 392 -1.04 -22.72 25.26
CA GLY A 392 0.21 -23.49 25.32
C GLY A 392 0.07 -24.91 24.74
N GLY A 393 -1.06 -25.58 24.96
CA GLY A 393 -1.33 -26.92 24.42
C GLY A 393 -1.57 -26.91 22.90
N GLU A 394 -2.23 -25.88 22.35
CA GLU A 394 -2.39 -25.69 20.91
C GLU A 394 -1.02 -25.47 20.24
N SER A 395 -0.21 -24.57 20.81
CA SER A 395 1.14 -24.28 20.30
C SER A 395 2.05 -25.52 20.31
N GLN A 396 1.99 -26.36 21.34
CA GLN A 396 2.75 -27.61 21.39
C GLN A 396 2.32 -28.57 20.29
N ARG A 397 1.00 -28.76 20.08
CA ARG A 397 0.49 -29.68 19.07
C ARG A 397 0.79 -29.20 17.65
N ILE A 398 0.70 -27.89 17.38
CA ILE A 398 1.09 -27.29 16.08
C ILE A 398 2.57 -27.55 15.77
N ARG A 399 3.46 -27.50 16.77
CA ARG A 399 4.90 -27.76 16.55
C ARG A 399 5.21 -29.21 16.15
N LEU A 400 4.30 -30.14 16.37
CA LEU A 400 4.43 -31.52 15.97
C LEU A 400 4.01 -31.76 14.51
N ALA A 401 3.27 -30.83 13.91
CA ALA A 401 2.83 -30.86 12.51
C ALA A 401 3.92 -30.32 11.55
#